data_b564bade12dac517aa3465761b5aef6c
#
_entry.id   b564bade12dac517aa3465761b5aef6c
#
_cell.length_a   1.000
_cell.length_b   1.000
_cell.length_c   1.000
_cell.angle_alpha   90.00
_cell.angle_beta   90.00
_cell.angle_gamma   90.00
#
_symmetry.space_group_name_H-M   'P 1'
#
loop_
_entity.id
_entity.type
_entity.pdbx_description
1 polymer ?
#
loop_
_entity_poly.entity_id
_entity_poly.type
_entity_poly.pdbx_seq_one_letter_code
_entity_poly.pdbx_strand_id
1 'polypeptide(L)'
;MHSRLLRHDSWSDQAHCRRIASVLRGEGHDSVASDVTSTEALRLNWRSVHGAVLAASLHAGTHPRAAREFVQGNVDGFNAVPSWFVSVSLSAASANPQERLAAGRIARAFLASACWAPRQLSCVAGRLVYTQYSLLTRWLMRGIARRERATTDASCDQDFTDWAALDRDTHQFGRDVRESVRLRTQAEHYKSDDATTC
;
A
#
# COMPACT_ATOMS: atom_id res chain seq x y z
N MET A 1 17.82 -6.95 -4.18
CA MET A 1 17.23 -5.69 -3.66
C MET A 1 16.21 -6.05 -2.61
N HIS A 2 16.26 -5.42 -1.44
CA HIS A 2 15.35 -5.75 -0.33
C HIS A 2 14.20 -4.76 -0.29
N SER A 3 12.97 -5.26 -0.44
CA SER A 3 11.75 -4.46 -0.35
C SER A 3 10.95 -4.89 0.89
N ARG A 4 10.52 -3.91 1.70
CA ARG A 4 9.69 -4.16 2.88
C ARG A 4 8.24 -3.82 2.58
N LEU A 5 7.36 -4.79 2.82
CA LEU A 5 5.93 -4.62 2.73
C LEU A 5 5.36 -4.62 4.14
N LEU A 6 4.73 -3.52 4.50
CA LEU A 6 4.20 -3.27 5.82
C LEU A 6 2.68 -3.21 5.72
N ARG A 7 1.97 -3.84 6.64
CA ARG A 7 0.52 -3.89 6.68
C ARG A 7 0.01 -3.69 8.11
N HIS A 8 -1.21 -3.28 8.24
CA HIS A 8 -1.96 -3.37 9.47
C HIS A 8 -2.98 -4.51 9.37
N ASP A 9 -3.28 -5.17 10.46
CA ASP A 9 -3.96 -6.45 10.68
C ASP A 9 -5.37 -6.61 10.04
N SER A 10 -5.51 -6.32 8.73
CA SER A 10 -6.72 -6.59 7.98
C SER A 10 -6.47 -7.69 6.94
N TRP A 11 -7.46 -8.56 6.73
CA TRP A 11 -7.40 -9.62 5.72
C TRP A 11 -7.14 -9.07 4.31
N SER A 12 -7.76 -7.93 3.99
CA SER A 12 -7.57 -7.26 2.70
C SER A 12 -6.13 -6.79 2.53
N ASP A 13 -5.56 -6.13 3.56
CA ASP A 13 -4.18 -5.65 3.51
C ASP A 13 -3.20 -6.81 3.36
N GLN A 14 -3.47 -7.96 3.99
CA GLN A 14 -2.67 -9.16 3.86
C GLN A 14 -2.69 -9.73 2.44
N ALA A 15 -3.85 -9.79 1.78
CA ALA A 15 -3.97 -10.30 0.42
C ALA A 15 -3.21 -9.39 -0.57
N HIS A 16 -3.38 -8.08 -0.46
CA HIS A 16 -2.66 -7.10 -1.29
C HIS A 16 -1.15 -7.19 -1.10
N CYS A 17 -0.67 -7.20 0.16
CA CYS A 17 0.76 -7.36 0.45
C CYS A 17 1.33 -8.68 -0.09
N ARG A 18 0.61 -9.78 0.03
CA ARG A 18 1.05 -11.08 -0.53
C ARG A 18 1.17 -11.02 -2.04
N ARG A 19 0.20 -10.41 -2.74
CA ARG A 19 0.24 -10.26 -4.19
C ARG A 19 1.42 -9.39 -4.63
N ILE A 20 1.57 -8.22 -4.01
CA ILE A 20 2.70 -7.31 -4.27
C ILE A 20 4.04 -8.02 -4.04
N ALA A 21 4.19 -8.72 -2.91
CA ALA A 21 5.41 -9.47 -2.61
C ALA A 21 5.69 -10.57 -3.64
N SER A 22 4.65 -11.28 -4.10
CA SER A 22 4.79 -12.34 -5.11
C SER A 22 5.28 -11.77 -6.44
N VAL A 23 4.70 -10.67 -6.91
CA VAL A 23 5.11 -10.01 -8.16
C VAL A 23 6.54 -9.49 -8.06
N LEU A 24 6.88 -8.80 -6.97
CA LEU A 24 8.24 -8.28 -6.74
C LEU A 24 9.30 -9.41 -6.68
N ARG A 25 8.97 -10.55 -6.03
CA ARG A 25 9.88 -11.70 -6.00
C ARG A 25 10.09 -12.29 -7.41
N GLY A 26 9.03 -12.34 -8.21
CA GLY A 26 9.13 -12.74 -9.64
C GLY A 26 10.06 -11.83 -10.45
N GLU A 27 10.26 -10.59 -10.02
CA GLU A 27 11.21 -9.63 -10.61
C GLU A 27 12.61 -9.63 -9.95
N GLY A 28 12.89 -10.57 -9.06
CA GLY A 28 14.19 -10.69 -8.39
C GLY A 28 14.38 -9.78 -7.16
N HIS A 29 13.29 -9.21 -6.61
CA HIS A 29 13.34 -8.51 -5.34
C HIS A 29 13.22 -9.49 -4.17
N ASP A 30 14.05 -9.35 -3.14
CA ASP A 30 13.83 -10.00 -1.86
C ASP A 30 12.78 -9.18 -1.07
N SER A 31 11.55 -9.70 -1.04
CA SER A 31 10.40 -8.98 -0.50
C SER A 31 9.85 -9.70 0.73
N VAL A 32 9.81 -8.99 1.85
CA VAL A 32 9.27 -9.48 3.14
C VAL A 32 8.07 -8.64 3.54
N ALA A 33 6.99 -9.32 3.93
CA ALA A 33 5.77 -8.67 4.43
C ALA A 33 5.65 -8.85 5.94
N SER A 34 5.51 -7.76 6.67
CA SER A 34 5.40 -7.75 8.14
C SER A 34 4.22 -6.88 8.57
N ASP A 35 3.64 -7.20 9.73
CA ASP A 35 2.68 -6.32 10.38
C ASP A 35 3.41 -5.14 11.02
N VAL A 36 2.84 -3.92 10.94
CA VAL A 36 3.44 -2.70 11.51
C VAL A 36 3.60 -2.78 13.03
N THR A 37 2.82 -3.63 13.70
CA THR A 37 2.88 -3.86 15.15
C THR A 37 3.83 -4.98 15.55
N SER A 38 4.39 -5.71 14.56
CA SER A 38 5.30 -6.82 14.85
C SER A 38 6.66 -6.33 15.33
N THR A 39 7.30 -7.15 16.16
CA THR A 39 8.68 -6.89 16.63
C THR A 39 9.65 -6.74 15.46
N GLU A 40 9.42 -7.45 14.38
CA GLU A 40 10.24 -7.38 13.16
C GLU A 40 10.12 -6.00 12.48
N ALA A 41 8.91 -5.47 12.34
CA ALA A 41 8.69 -4.13 11.78
C ALA A 41 9.27 -3.04 12.68
N LEU A 42 9.09 -3.17 14.01
CA LEU A 42 9.60 -2.19 14.99
C LEU A 42 11.13 -2.14 15.08
N ARG A 43 11.83 -3.21 14.66
CA ARG A 43 13.30 -3.29 14.61
C ARG A 43 13.87 -3.14 13.19
N LEU A 44 13.11 -2.58 12.27
CA LEU A 44 13.51 -2.46 10.88
C LEU A 44 14.78 -1.62 10.73
N ASN A 45 15.82 -2.22 10.11
CA ASN A 45 17.03 -1.49 9.75
C ASN A 45 16.87 -0.85 8.36
N TRP A 46 16.56 0.43 8.32
CA TRP A 46 16.34 1.18 7.09
C TRP A 46 17.55 1.25 6.14
N ARG A 47 18.77 1.05 6.66
CA ARG A 47 19.98 1.00 5.81
C ARG A 47 19.99 -0.18 4.85
N SER A 48 19.32 -1.27 5.21
CA SER A 48 19.19 -2.46 4.35
C SER A 48 17.94 -2.44 3.46
N VAL A 49 17.08 -1.41 3.58
CA VAL A 49 15.83 -1.30 2.82
C VAL A 49 16.07 -0.48 1.55
N HIS A 50 15.65 -1.02 0.41
CA HIS A 50 15.76 -0.35 -0.88
C HIS A 50 14.41 0.17 -1.40
N GLY A 51 13.31 -0.32 -0.85
CA GLY A 51 11.96 0.14 -1.15
C GLY A 51 10.97 -0.28 -0.07
N ALA A 52 9.95 0.52 0.19
CA ALA A 52 8.95 0.28 1.21
C ALA A 52 7.53 0.46 0.70
N VAL A 53 6.65 -0.48 1.02
CA VAL A 53 5.22 -0.40 0.72
C VAL A 53 4.45 -0.47 2.04
N LEU A 54 3.52 0.46 2.26
CA LEU A 54 2.54 0.37 3.34
C LEU A 54 1.16 0.15 2.72
N ALA A 55 0.48 -0.94 3.12
CA ALA A 55 -0.92 -1.16 2.84
C ALA A 55 -1.74 -0.95 4.13
N ALA A 56 -2.79 -0.14 4.05
CA ALA A 56 -3.67 0.11 5.18
C ALA A 56 -5.11 0.29 4.75
N SER A 57 -6.01 -0.48 5.36
CA SER A 57 -7.45 -0.39 5.13
C SER A 57 -8.06 0.82 5.82
N LEU A 58 -9.06 1.40 5.15
CA LEU A 58 -9.85 2.49 5.68
C LEU A 58 -10.99 1.92 6.55
N HIS A 59 -11.03 2.28 7.83
CA HIS A 59 -12.08 1.91 8.76
C HIS A 59 -12.78 3.17 9.28
N ALA A 60 -14.11 3.21 9.16
CA ALA A 60 -14.92 4.35 9.61
C ALA A 60 -14.38 5.73 9.15
N GLY A 61 -13.88 5.81 7.91
CA GLY A 61 -13.38 7.05 7.33
C GLY A 61 -11.95 7.44 7.71
N THR A 62 -11.21 6.58 8.42
CA THR A 62 -9.82 6.82 8.81
C THR A 62 -8.95 5.59 8.61
N HIS A 63 -7.64 5.81 8.43
CA HIS A 63 -6.65 4.72 8.49
C HIS A 63 -6.29 4.40 9.96
N PRO A 64 -5.86 3.16 10.25
CA PRO A 64 -5.50 2.73 11.59
C PRO A 64 -4.43 3.62 12.23
N ARG A 65 -4.65 3.94 13.52
CA ARG A 65 -3.72 4.74 14.31
C ARG A 65 -2.32 4.11 14.35
N ALA A 66 -2.23 2.79 14.52
CA ALA A 66 -0.96 2.07 14.56
C ALA A 66 -0.16 2.25 13.26
N ALA A 67 -0.82 2.22 12.09
CA ALA A 67 -0.15 2.48 10.81
C ALA A 67 0.42 3.91 10.74
N ARG A 68 -0.32 4.90 11.22
CA ARG A 68 0.14 6.29 11.26
C ARG A 68 1.32 6.47 12.22
N GLU A 69 1.22 5.95 13.43
CA GLU A 69 2.28 6.03 14.44
C GLU A 69 3.56 5.34 13.97
N PHE A 70 3.41 4.19 13.31
CA PHE A 70 4.54 3.49 12.70
C PHE A 70 5.24 4.33 11.64
N VAL A 71 4.48 4.95 10.72
CA VAL A 71 5.06 5.83 9.69
C VAL A 71 5.73 7.04 10.32
N GLN A 72 5.08 7.71 11.28
CA GLN A 72 5.66 8.87 11.98
C GLN A 72 6.97 8.54 12.68
N GLY A 73 7.07 7.36 13.33
CA GLY A 73 8.29 6.89 13.98
C GLY A 73 9.40 6.47 13.00
N ASN A 74 9.09 6.32 11.71
CA ASN A 74 10.01 5.85 10.66
C ASN A 74 10.01 6.76 9.42
N VAL A 75 9.56 7.99 9.54
CA VAL A 75 9.30 8.88 8.39
C VAL A 75 10.55 9.16 7.57
N ASP A 76 11.70 9.32 8.22
CA ASP A 76 12.97 9.51 7.53
C ASP A 76 13.35 8.31 6.67
N GLY A 77 13.12 7.10 7.19
CA GLY A 77 13.33 5.86 6.44
C GLY A 77 12.41 5.76 5.21
N PHE A 78 11.12 6.03 5.40
CA PHE A 78 10.15 6.03 4.32
C PHE A 78 10.45 7.08 3.24
N ASN A 79 10.90 8.26 3.63
CA ASN A 79 11.24 9.34 2.69
C ASN A 79 12.62 9.15 2.04
N ALA A 80 13.52 8.35 2.64
CA ALA A 80 14.85 8.07 2.11
C ALA A 80 14.87 7.02 0.99
N VAL A 81 13.82 6.22 0.83
CA VAL A 81 13.71 5.16 -0.19
C VAL A 81 12.49 5.37 -1.08
N PRO A 82 12.44 4.81 -2.29
CA PRO A 82 11.18 4.69 -3.01
C PRO A 82 10.13 4.04 -2.12
N SER A 83 9.03 4.73 -1.90
CA SER A 83 7.97 4.24 -1.05
C SER A 83 6.61 4.38 -1.72
N TRP A 84 5.69 3.47 -1.38
CA TRP A 84 4.37 3.37 -1.96
C TRP A 84 3.31 3.18 -0.87
N PHE A 85 2.27 4.00 -0.91
CA PHE A 85 1.10 3.86 -0.05
C PHE A 85 -0.07 3.23 -0.81
N VAL A 86 -0.55 2.10 -0.32
CA VAL A 86 -1.73 1.38 -0.81
C VAL A 86 -2.87 1.60 0.18
N SER A 87 -3.76 2.54 -0.14
CA SER A 87 -4.95 2.83 0.65
C SER A 87 -6.07 1.90 0.21
N VAL A 88 -6.50 1.00 1.10
CA VAL A 88 -7.52 -0.01 0.79
C VAL A 88 -8.88 0.44 1.30
N SER A 89 -9.88 0.53 0.42
CA SER A 89 -11.25 0.88 0.81
C SER A 89 -12.29 0.43 -0.21
N LEU A 90 -13.49 0.10 0.23
CA LEU A 90 -14.60 -0.21 -0.68
C LEU A 90 -15.00 0.99 -1.56
N SER A 91 -14.80 2.21 -1.05
CA SER A 91 -15.08 3.45 -1.80
C SER A 91 -14.20 3.58 -3.04
N ALA A 92 -13.04 2.91 -3.09
CA ALA A 92 -12.16 2.91 -4.26
C ALA A 92 -12.81 2.20 -5.48
N ALA A 93 -13.70 1.22 -5.26
CA ALA A 93 -14.47 0.54 -6.31
C ALA A 93 -15.84 1.18 -6.58
N SER A 94 -16.19 2.27 -5.90
CA SER A 94 -17.52 2.86 -6.06
C SER A 94 -17.75 3.36 -7.49
N ALA A 95 -18.93 3.11 -8.01
CA ALA A 95 -19.39 3.71 -9.26
C ALA A 95 -19.52 5.23 -9.16
N ASN A 96 -19.71 5.77 -7.94
CA ASN A 96 -19.81 7.21 -7.69
C ASN A 96 -18.42 7.86 -7.66
N PRO A 97 -18.11 8.77 -8.62
CA PRO A 97 -16.81 9.46 -8.66
C PRO A 97 -16.49 10.25 -7.39
N GLN A 98 -17.52 10.82 -6.72
CA GLN A 98 -17.32 11.60 -5.50
C GLN A 98 -16.80 10.75 -4.34
N GLU A 99 -17.20 9.50 -4.26
CA GLU A 99 -16.74 8.56 -3.25
C GLU A 99 -15.30 8.12 -3.51
N ARG A 100 -14.93 7.88 -4.77
CA ARG A 100 -13.53 7.60 -5.14
C ARG A 100 -12.63 8.79 -4.83
N LEU A 101 -13.09 10.02 -5.12
CA LEU A 101 -12.37 11.24 -4.75
C LEU A 101 -12.25 11.41 -3.23
N ALA A 102 -13.29 11.03 -2.46
CA ALA A 102 -13.25 11.07 -1.00
C ALA A 102 -12.20 10.10 -0.45
N ALA A 103 -12.13 8.86 -0.96
CA ALA A 103 -11.09 7.91 -0.58
C ALA A 103 -9.67 8.48 -0.84
N GLY A 104 -9.47 9.09 -2.00
CA GLY A 104 -8.20 9.75 -2.34
C GLY A 104 -7.86 10.93 -1.41
N ARG A 105 -8.85 11.74 -0.99
CA ARG A 105 -8.63 12.82 -0.01
C ARG A 105 -8.21 12.28 1.35
N ILE A 106 -8.85 11.21 1.83
CA ILE A 106 -8.51 10.58 3.11
C ILE A 106 -7.10 10.00 3.06
N ALA A 107 -6.72 9.33 1.97
CA ALA A 107 -5.37 8.83 1.80
C ALA A 107 -4.31 9.95 1.83
N ARG A 108 -4.55 11.07 1.14
CA ARG A 108 -3.65 12.23 1.18
C ARG A 108 -3.60 12.90 2.57
N ALA A 109 -4.74 12.98 3.28
CA ALA A 109 -4.76 13.50 4.65
C ALA A 109 -3.94 12.63 5.62
N PHE A 110 -3.98 11.30 5.45
CA PHE A 110 -3.10 10.39 6.19
C PHE A 110 -1.63 10.70 5.92
N LEU A 111 -1.22 10.79 4.66
CA LEU A 111 0.16 11.11 4.27
C LEU A 111 0.63 12.45 4.84
N ALA A 112 -0.20 13.48 4.75
CA ALA A 112 0.11 14.80 5.31
C ALA A 112 0.28 14.74 6.84
N SER A 113 -0.60 14.01 7.54
CA SER A 113 -0.53 13.84 9.00
C SER A 113 0.69 13.05 9.47
N ALA A 114 1.24 12.20 8.60
CA ALA A 114 2.42 11.39 8.86
C ALA A 114 3.71 12.04 8.36
N CYS A 115 3.66 13.21 7.71
CA CYS A 115 4.80 13.87 7.05
C CYS A 115 5.52 12.96 6.04
N TRP A 116 4.77 12.07 5.40
CA TRP A 116 5.30 11.09 4.46
C TRP A 116 4.93 11.45 3.02
N ALA A 117 5.94 11.48 2.14
CA ALA A 117 5.81 11.77 0.72
C ALA A 117 6.21 10.55 -0.13
N PRO A 118 5.36 9.53 -0.27
CA PRO A 118 5.67 8.37 -1.09
C PRO A 118 5.74 8.73 -2.57
N ARG A 119 6.55 8.01 -3.34
CA ARG A 119 6.58 8.15 -4.81
C ARG A 119 5.28 7.70 -5.47
N GLN A 120 4.55 6.77 -4.83
CA GLN A 120 3.34 6.19 -5.38
C GLN A 120 2.23 6.14 -4.33
N LEU A 121 1.01 6.47 -4.74
CA LEU A 121 -0.21 6.35 -3.96
C LEU A 121 -1.26 5.64 -4.81
N SER A 122 -1.76 4.50 -4.34
CA SER A 122 -2.85 3.78 -4.99
C SER A 122 -4.03 3.63 -4.03
N CYS A 123 -5.23 3.99 -4.48
CA CYS A 123 -6.47 3.69 -3.79
C CYS A 123 -7.06 2.42 -4.40
N VAL A 124 -7.05 1.33 -3.65
CA VAL A 124 -7.41 -0.01 -4.11
C VAL A 124 -8.67 -0.48 -3.40
N ALA A 125 -9.55 -1.17 -4.12
CA ALA A 125 -10.68 -1.83 -3.49
C ALA A 125 -10.21 -3.03 -2.66
N GLY A 126 -10.93 -3.30 -1.57
CA GLY A 126 -10.69 -4.46 -0.74
C GLY A 126 -11.79 -5.51 -0.88
N ARG A 127 -11.62 -6.61 -0.15
CA ARG A 127 -12.63 -7.66 -0.01
C ARG A 127 -13.67 -7.26 1.04
N LEU A 128 -14.94 -7.47 0.74
CA LEU A 128 -16.02 -7.31 1.69
C LEU A 128 -16.24 -8.62 2.46
N VAL A 129 -15.93 -8.62 3.76
CA VAL A 129 -16.26 -9.73 4.66
C VAL A 129 -17.63 -9.45 5.28
N TYR A 130 -18.66 -10.09 4.79
CA TYR A 130 -20.07 -9.83 5.14
C TYR A 130 -20.38 -9.96 6.63
N THR A 131 -19.58 -10.68 7.41
CA THR A 131 -19.87 -11.01 8.81
C THR A 131 -19.69 -9.84 9.79
N GLN A 132 -19.11 -8.69 9.38
CA GLN A 132 -18.82 -7.58 10.30
C GLN A 132 -19.51 -6.24 9.97
N TYR A 133 -20.26 -6.12 8.86
CA TYR A 133 -20.69 -4.80 8.37
C TYR A 133 -22.15 -4.73 7.90
N SER A 134 -23.11 -4.87 8.79
CA SER A 134 -24.55 -4.76 8.45
C SER A 134 -24.97 -3.39 7.88
N LEU A 135 -24.29 -2.30 8.23
CA LEU A 135 -24.58 -0.94 7.75
C LEU A 135 -23.90 -0.63 6.40
N LEU A 136 -22.69 -1.11 6.19
CA LEU A 136 -21.96 -0.93 4.92
C LEU A 136 -22.61 -1.73 3.79
N THR A 137 -23.14 -2.91 4.09
CA THR A 137 -23.87 -3.75 3.15
C THR A 137 -25.12 -3.04 2.63
N ARG A 138 -25.89 -2.36 3.50
CA ARG A 138 -27.09 -1.58 3.07
C ARG A 138 -26.72 -0.44 2.13
N TRP A 139 -25.56 0.17 2.32
CA TRP A 139 -25.10 1.30 1.52
C TRP A 139 -24.58 0.83 0.14
N LEU A 140 -23.77 -0.23 0.09
CA LEU A 140 -23.32 -0.87 -1.15
C LEU A 140 -24.49 -1.42 -1.97
N MET A 141 -25.47 -2.07 -1.34
CA MET A 141 -26.68 -2.59 -1.96
C MET A 141 -27.52 -1.48 -2.59
N ARG A 142 -27.59 -0.29 -2.01
CA ARG A 142 -28.30 0.86 -2.62
C ARG A 142 -27.62 1.35 -3.90
N GLY A 143 -26.31 1.26 -4.00
CA GLY A 143 -25.55 1.62 -5.20
C GLY A 143 -25.71 0.58 -6.33
N ILE A 144 -25.70 -0.69 -5.99
CA ILE A 144 -25.79 -1.83 -6.94
C ILE A 144 -27.24 -2.08 -7.38
N ALA A 145 -28.22 -2.00 -6.48
CA ALA A 145 -29.62 -2.20 -6.79
C ALA A 145 -30.20 -1.17 -7.78
N ARG A 146 -29.56 -0.01 -7.94
CA ARG A 146 -29.92 0.98 -8.97
C ARG A 146 -29.37 0.64 -10.35
N ARG A 147 -28.47 -0.31 -10.49
CA ARG A 147 -27.75 -0.52 -11.76
C ARG A 147 -28.04 -1.85 -12.45
N GLU A 148 -28.46 -2.90 -11.74
CA GLU A 148 -28.77 -4.18 -12.38
C GLU A 148 -29.81 -5.00 -11.61
N ARG A 149 -30.70 -5.66 -12.36
CA ARG A 149 -31.58 -6.75 -11.92
C ARG A 149 -30.75 -8.03 -11.67
N ALA A 150 -29.73 -7.96 -10.84
CA ALA A 150 -28.88 -9.11 -10.52
C ALA A 150 -29.27 -9.68 -9.15
N THR A 151 -29.56 -10.97 -9.11
CA THR A 151 -29.74 -11.77 -7.91
C THR A 151 -28.51 -11.68 -7.04
N THR A 152 -28.60 -10.95 -5.94
CA THR A 152 -27.53 -10.79 -4.96
C THR A 152 -27.58 -11.96 -4.00
N ASP A 153 -26.76 -12.97 -4.21
CA ASP A 153 -26.49 -14.00 -3.21
C ASP A 153 -25.54 -13.39 -2.15
N ALA A 154 -26.12 -13.00 -1.00
CA ALA A 154 -25.43 -12.34 0.10
C ALA A 154 -24.55 -13.30 0.93
N SER A 155 -24.36 -14.53 0.46
CA SER A 155 -23.60 -15.58 1.16
C SER A 155 -22.14 -15.70 0.74
N CYS A 156 -21.69 -14.98 -0.31
CA CYS A 156 -20.31 -15.07 -0.81
C CYS A 156 -19.53 -13.79 -0.52
N ASP A 157 -18.35 -13.93 0.09
CA ASP A 157 -17.34 -12.88 0.19
C ASP A 157 -16.98 -12.39 -1.21
N GLN A 158 -17.16 -11.10 -1.48
CA GLN A 158 -16.91 -10.52 -2.79
C GLN A 158 -15.61 -9.70 -2.76
N ASP A 159 -14.70 -10.03 -3.67
CA ASP A 159 -13.45 -9.30 -3.89
C ASP A 159 -13.65 -8.28 -5.03
N PHE A 160 -13.47 -7.00 -4.71
CA PHE A 160 -13.61 -5.89 -5.64
C PHE A 160 -12.25 -5.36 -6.14
N THR A 161 -11.18 -6.06 -5.80
CA THR A 161 -9.82 -5.63 -6.14
C THR A 161 -9.56 -5.75 -7.65
N ASP A 162 -9.14 -4.66 -8.29
CA ASP A 162 -8.53 -4.73 -9.62
C ASP A 162 -7.08 -5.21 -9.50
N TRP A 163 -6.92 -6.54 -9.50
CA TRP A 163 -5.61 -7.19 -9.38
C TRP A 163 -4.67 -6.82 -10.52
N ALA A 164 -5.20 -6.60 -11.73
CA ALA A 164 -4.37 -6.21 -12.87
C ALA A 164 -3.83 -4.79 -12.72
N ALA A 165 -4.62 -3.87 -12.17
CA ALA A 165 -4.13 -2.54 -11.83
C ALA A 165 -3.07 -2.60 -10.72
N LEU A 166 -3.29 -3.38 -9.67
CA LEU A 166 -2.33 -3.57 -8.59
C LEU A 166 -1.00 -4.16 -9.09
N ASP A 167 -1.05 -5.13 -10.01
CA ASP A 167 0.14 -5.70 -10.64
C ASP A 167 0.91 -4.65 -11.45
N ARG A 168 0.22 -3.84 -12.27
CA ARG A 168 0.86 -2.73 -13.02
C ARG A 168 1.57 -1.74 -12.09
N ASP A 169 0.90 -1.37 -11.00
CA ASP A 169 1.46 -0.48 -9.97
C ASP A 169 2.67 -1.10 -9.29
N THR A 170 2.62 -2.42 -9.02
CA THR A 170 3.73 -3.19 -8.44
C THR A 170 4.94 -3.21 -9.37
N HIS A 171 4.72 -3.45 -10.65
CA HIS A 171 5.79 -3.41 -11.66
C HIS A 171 6.43 -2.03 -11.76
N GLN A 172 5.63 -0.96 -11.68
CA GLN A 172 6.17 0.41 -11.66
C GLN A 172 7.03 0.63 -10.41
N PHE A 173 6.53 0.26 -9.24
CA PHE A 173 7.29 0.35 -8.00
C PHE A 173 8.61 -0.44 -8.05
N GLY A 174 8.60 -1.66 -8.60
CA GLY A 174 9.80 -2.46 -8.80
C GLY A 174 10.84 -1.76 -9.68
N ARG A 175 10.42 -1.06 -10.73
CA ARG A 175 11.31 -0.23 -11.57
C ARG A 175 11.91 0.92 -10.79
N ASP A 176 11.10 1.64 -10.01
CA ASP A 176 11.56 2.78 -9.21
C ASP A 176 12.60 2.38 -8.17
N VAL A 177 12.43 1.20 -7.55
CA VAL A 177 13.41 0.64 -6.61
C VAL A 177 14.72 0.30 -7.31
N ARG A 178 14.67 -0.36 -8.48
CA ARG A 178 15.87 -0.69 -9.26
C ARG A 178 16.65 0.55 -9.68
N GLU A 179 15.95 1.56 -10.16
CA GLU A 179 16.56 2.82 -10.57
C GLU A 179 17.22 3.55 -9.39
N SER A 180 16.54 3.62 -8.25
CA SER A 180 17.08 4.23 -7.03
C SER A 180 18.37 3.55 -6.56
N VAL A 181 18.41 2.21 -6.58
CA VAL A 181 19.61 1.45 -6.22
C VAL A 181 20.75 1.74 -7.19
N ARG A 182 20.47 1.73 -8.50
CA ARG A 182 21.48 2.04 -9.53
C ARG A 182 22.09 3.41 -9.34
N LEU A 183 21.27 4.43 -9.09
CA LEU A 183 21.74 5.81 -8.87
C LEU A 183 22.61 5.93 -7.62
N ARG A 184 22.26 5.25 -6.53
CA ARG A 184 23.05 5.23 -5.29
C ARG A 184 24.43 4.59 -5.53
N THR A 185 24.49 3.44 -6.20
CA THR A 185 25.75 2.77 -6.52
C THR A 185 26.64 3.63 -7.39
N GLN A 186 26.09 4.34 -8.38
CA GLN A 186 26.86 5.27 -9.22
C GLN A 186 27.42 6.44 -8.43
N ALA A 187 26.63 7.01 -7.50
CA ALA A 187 27.08 8.10 -6.65
C ALA A 187 28.18 7.68 -5.67
N GLU A 188 28.15 6.45 -5.19
CA GLU A 188 29.20 5.90 -4.32
C GLU A 188 30.50 5.68 -5.09
N HIS A 189 30.47 5.16 -6.31
CA HIS A 189 31.65 5.01 -7.18
C HIS A 189 32.31 6.37 -7.47
N TYR A 190 31.51 7.37 -7.85
CA TYR A 190 32.05 8.70 -8.14
C TYR A 190 32.80 9.32 -6.95
N LYS A 191 32.25 9.14 -5.73
CA LYS A 191 32.91 9.63 -4.51
C LYS A 191 34.20 8.90 -4.16
N SER A 192 34.31 7.59 -4.49
CA SER A 192 35.53 6.81 -4.25
C SER A 192 36.65 7.19 -5.20
N ASP A 193 36.32 7.49 -6.46
CA ASP A 193 37.31 7.89 -7.47
C ASP A 193 37.89 9.30 -7.15
N ASP A 194 37.08 10.23 -6.67
CA ASP A 194 37.52 11.57 -6.27
C ASP A 194 38.41 11.55 -5.02
N ALA A 195 38.17 10.61 -4.10
CA ALA A 195 38.98 10.44 -2.88
C ALA A 195 40.33 9.77 -3.13
N THR A 196 40.55 9.16 -4.31
CA THR A 196 41.80 8.48 -4.67
C THR A 196 42.74 9.41 -5.47
N THR A 197 42.28 10.59 -5.89
CA THR A 197 43.02 11.52 -6.74
C THR A 197 43.67 12.66 -5.93
N CYS A 198 43.54 12.72 -4.60
CA CYS A 198 44.27 13.58 -3.68
C CYS A 198 45.35 12.80 -2.93
#